data_f1e8583ab1525e77c02f52112344a700
#
_entry.id   f1e8583ab1525e77c02f52112344a700
#
_cell.length_a   1.000
_cell.length_b   1.000
_cell.length_c   1.000
_cell.angle_alpha   90.00
_cell.angle_beta   90.00
_cell.angle_gamma   90.00
#
_symmetry.space_group_name_H-M   'P 1'
#
loop_
_entity.id
_entity.type
_entity.pdbx_description
1 polymer ?
#
loop_
_entity_poly.entity_id
_entity_poly.type
_entity_poly.pdbx_seq_one_letter_code
_entity_poly.pdbx_strand_id
1 'polypeptide(L)'
;MKNDINATHYENIPTFADGGKDKYAIHVIIETPRDIRNKYRFDEENGIFKLGSVIAEGLTWPYDYGFIPQALGDDGDPLDVLFLADEPTFTGCLSDARLIGIIRLLKDGEENDRLLACPPRMKGVAQKTDDFDDIDDMPEDMMQSITTFLVQYSEEKKNKVEFKGVASRSKALKALETGHKSWKKKHKKR
;
A
#
# COMPACT_ATOMS: atom_id res chain seq x y z
N MET A 1 -13.77 -25.82 23.76
CA MET A 1 -13.51 -25.42 22.36
C MET A 1 -13.65 -23.93 22.30
N LYS A 2 -12.55 -23.19 22.23
CA LYS A 2 -12.59 -21.76 21.88
C LYS A 2 -13.03 -21.70 20.42
N ASN A 3 -14.18 -21.10 20.16
CA ASN A 3 -14.55 -20.71 18.79
C ASN A 3 -13.54 -19.64 18.38
N ASP A 4 -12.49 -20.03 17.68
CA ASP A 4 -11.70 -19.11 16.89
C ASP A 4 -12.62 -18.60 15.80
N ILE A 5 -13.28 -17.48 16.08
CA ILE A 5 -13.81 -16.62 15.04
C ILE A 5 -12.59 -16.35 14.16
N ASN A 6 -12.62 -16.83 12.91
CA ASN A 6 -11.53 -16.73 11.95
C ASN A 6 -11.05 -15.27 11.86
N ALA A 7 -10.15 -14.89 12.74
CA ALA A 7 -9.33 -13.72 12.55
C ALA A 7 -8.62 -13.95 11.20
N THR A 8 -8.79 -13.03 10.28
CA THR A 8 -8.12 -13.14 8.98
C THR A 8 -6.64 -12.98 9.24
N HIS A 9 -5.91 -14.10 9.21
CA HIS A 9 -4.48 -14.13 9.51
C HIS A 9 -3.68 -13.62 8.32
N TYR A 10 -3.73 -12.31 8.05
CA TYR A 10 -2.95 -11.67 6.99
C TYR A 10 -1.44 -11.89 7.16
N GLU A 11 -0.99 -12.18 8.38
CA GLU A 11 0.40 -12.57 8.67
C GLU A 11 0.82 -13.87 7.97
N ASN A 12 -0.13 -14.71 7.53
CA ASN A 12 0.14 -15.94 6.80
C ASN A 12 0.18 -15.73 5.27
N ILE A 13 -0.18 -14.54 4.78
CA ILE A 13 -0.12 -14.22 3.36
C ILE A 13 1.32 -13.79 3.01
N PRO A 14 1.97 -14.44 2.04
CA PRO A 14 3.33 -14.08 1.67
C PRO A 14 3.40 -12.69 1.02
N THR A 15 4.53 -12.00 1.17
CA THR A 15 4.79 -10.70 0.52
C THR A 15 4.74 -10.80 -1.01
N PHE A 16 5.37 -11.85 -1.55
CA PHE A 16 5.50 -12.04 -2.99
C PHE A 16 4.44 -13.02 -3.49
N ALA A 17 3.72 -12.59 -4.51
CA ALA A 17 2.78 -13.41 -5.25
C ALA A 17 3.53 -14.44 -6.14
N ASP A 18 2.81 -15.35 -6.77
CA ASP A 18 3.34 -16.34 -7.71
C ASP A 18 4.54 -17.16 -7.19
N GLY A 19 4.62 -17.33 -5.86
CA GLY A 19 5.73 -18.04 -5.21
C GLY A 19 7.09 -17.36 -5.38
N GLY A 20 7.10 -16.05 -5.72
CA GLY A 20 8.32 -15.25 -5.88
C GLY A 20 9.06 -15.48 -7.21
N LYS A 21 8.41 -16.05 -8.22
CA LYS A 21 8.99 -16.23 -9.57
C LYS A 21 9.22 -14.87 -10.25
N ASP A 22 8.23 -13.98 -10.16
CA ASP A 22 8.39 -12.57 -10.49
C ASP A 22 8.59 -11.77 -9.19
N LYS A 23 9.77 -11.19 -9.03
CA LYS A 23 10.10 -10.40 -7.83
C LYS A 23 9.29 -9.11 -7.70
N TYR A 24 8.63 -8.66 -8.76
CA TYR A 24 7.76 -7.49 -8.76
C TYR A 24 6.29 -7.85 -8.56
N ALA A 25 5.94 -9.14 -8.61
CA ALA A 25 4.60 -9.62 -8.27
C ALA A 25 4.47 -9.73 -6.75
N ILE A 26 3.56 -8.97 -6.18
CA ILE A 26 3.37 -8.82 -4.74
C ILE A 26 1.91 -9.02 -4.36
N HIS A 27 1.65 -9.32 -3.10
CA HIS A 27 0.31 -9.24 -2.53
C HIS A 27 0.07 -7.88 -1.90
N VAL A 28 -1.12 -7.37 -2.06
CA VAL A 28 -1.61 -6.12 -1.45
C VAL A 28 -2.91 -6.43 -0.70
N ILE A 29 -3.02 -5.92 0.52
CA ILE A 29 -4.26 -5.98 1.31
C ILE A 29 -4.81 -4.58 1.40
N ILE A 30 -6.04 -4.39 0.91
CA ILE A 30 -6.67 -3.07 0.88
C ILE A 30 -7.28 -2.75 2.25
N GLU A 31 -6.90 -1.62 2.80
CA GLU A 31 -7.53 -1.06 4.01
C GLU A 31 -8.64 -0.08 3.65
N THR A 32 -8.33 0.86 2.76
CA THR A 32 -9.20 1.97 2.41
C THR A 32 -9.40 2.01 0.90
N PRO A 33 -10.59 1.68 0.40
CA PRO A 33 -10.92 1.84 -1.01
C PRO A 33 -10.89 3.30 -1.47
N ARG A 34 -10.68 3.53 -2.75
CA ARG A 34 -10.79 4.87 -3.34
C ARG A 34 -12.22 5.42 -3.30
N ASP A 35 -12.36 6.70 -3.58
CA ASP A 35 -13.63 7.43 -3.71
C ASP A 35 -14.45 7.55 -2.40
N ILE A 36 -13.88 7.15 -1.27
CA ILE A 36 -14.49 7.30 0.06
C ILE A 36 -13.71 8.27 0.94
N ARG A 37 -14.36 8.78 1.98
CA ARG A 37 -13.74 9.64 2.99
C ARG A 37 -13.28 8.88 4.24
N ASN A 38 -13.82 7.69 4.48
CA ASN A 38 -13.44 6.87 5.61
C ASN A 38 -12.01 6.35 5.42
N LYS A 39 -11.17 6.46 6.46
CA LYS A 39 -9.91 5.74 6.55
C LYS A 39 -10.10 4.54 7.45
N TYR A 40 -10.00 3.36 6.90
CA TYR A 40 -9.95 2.11 7.64
C TYR A 40 -8.51 1.75 7.94
N ARG A 41 -8.30 0.96 8.98
CA ARG A 41 -7.01 0.39 9.36
C ARG A 41 -7.19 -1.04 9.83
N PHE A 42 -6.25 -1.88 9.50
CA PHE A 42 -6.18 -3.22 10.06
C PHE A 42 -5.69 -3.16 11.51
N ASP A 43 -6.42 -3.79 12.40
CA ASP A 43 -6.06 -3.98 13.81
C ASP A 43 -5.44 -5.37 13.94
N GLU A 44 -4.09 -5.43 13.98
CA GLU A 44 -3.34 -6.70 14.06
C GLU A 44 -3.67 -7.52 15.31
N GLU A 45 -3.95 -6.85 16.44
CA GLU A 45 -4.25 -7.51 17.71
C GLU A 45 -5.56 -8.29 17.64
N ASN A 46 -6.58 -7.69 17.01
CA ASN A 46 -7.92 -8.25 16.92
C ASN A 46 -8.21 -8.94 15.58
N GLY A 47 -7.33 -8.81 14.58
CA GLY A 47 -7.48 -9.40 13.25
C GLY A 47 -8.67 -8.85 12.44
N ILE A 48 -9.05 -7.59 12.67
CA ILE A 48 -10.21 -6.94 12.03
C ILE A 48 -9.85 -5.56 11.48
N PHE A 49 -10.64 -5.08 10.52
CA PHE A 49 -10.57 -3.70 10.09
C PHE A 49 -11.47 -2.82 10.94
N LYS A 50 -10.97 -1.64 11.29
CA LYS A 50 -11.72 -0.64 12.05
C LYS A 50 -11.68 0.72 11.36
N LEU A 51 -12.71 1.53 11.57
CA LEU A 51 -12.71 2.93 11.16
C LEU A 51 -11.68 3.70 11.99
N GLY A 52 -10.62 4.15 11.35
CA GLY A 52 -9.54 4.92 11.98
C GLY A 52 -9.85 6.43 12.05
N SER A 53 -10.35 6.98 10.95
CA SER A 53 -10.75 8.39 10.85
C SER A 53 -11.61 8.64 9.62
N VAL A 54 -12.15 9.86 9.53
CA VAL A 54 -12.81 10.38 8.32
C VAL A 54 -12.02 11.59 7.88
N ILE A 55 -11.65 11.66 6.59
CA ILE A 55 -10.91 12.81 6.04
C ILE A 55 -11.85 13.98 5.75
N ALA A 56 -11.29 15.18 5.58
CA ALA A 56 -12.02 16.42 5.40
C ALA A 56 -13.07 16.35 4.29
N GLU A 57 -14.11 17.14 4.43
CA GLU A 57 -15.12 17.30 3.40
C GLU A 57 -14.49 17.88 2.13
N GLY A 58 -14.84 17.31 0.97
CA GLY A 58 -14.23 17.66 -0.31
C GLY A 58 -13.00 16.85 -0.70
N LEU A 59 -12.44 16.04 0.20
CA LEU A 59 -11.37 15.08 -0.12
C LEU A 59 -11.93 13.66 -0.16
N THR A 60 -11.44 12.85 -1.10
CA THR A 60 -11.62 11.40 -1.15
C THR A 60 -10.29 10.73 -1.47
N TRP A 61 -10.16 9.48 -1.10
CA TRP A 61 -8.98 8.70 -1.48
C TRP A 61 -8.93 8.56 -3.00
N PRO A 62 -7.85 9.01 -3.67
CA PRO A 62 -7.79 8.97 -5.14
C PRO A 62 -7.55 7.57 -5.70
N TYR A 63 -6.96 6.69 -4.89
CA TYR A 63 -6.68 5.29 -5.19
C TYR A 63 -6.89 4.44 -3.95
N ASP A 64 -7.02 3.14 -4.15
CA ASP A 64 -7.07 2.20 -3.04
C ASP A 64 -5.77 2.31 -2.23
N TYR A 65 -5.90 2.31 -0.92
CA TYR A 65 -4.80 2.39 0.01
C TYR A 65 -4.77 1.13 0.87
N GLY A 66 -3.61 0.57 1.07
CA GLY A 66 -3.46 -0.65 1.84
C GLY A 66 -2.03 -0.87 2.29
N PHE A 67 -1.73 -2.11 2.59
CA PHE A 67 -0.41 -2.52 3.06
C PHE A 67 0.06 -3.82 2.40
N ILE A 68 1.35 -4.07 2.51
CA ILE A 68 1.96 -5.30 2.01
C ILE A 68 2.17 -6.26 3.17
N PRO A 69 1.61 -7.49 3.11
CA PRO A 69 1.75 -8.47 4.17
C PRO A 69 3.22 -8.90 4.34
N GLN A 70 3.60 -9.23 5.55
CA GLN A 70 4.95 -9.69 5.90
C GLN A 70 6.08 -8.73 5.48
N ALA A 71 5.83 -7.41 5.47
CA ALA A 71 6.82 -6.39 5.18
C ALA A 71 6.62 -5.19 6.12
N LEU A 72 7.65 -4.82 6.91
CA LEU A 72 7.58 -3.75 7.91
C LEU A 72 8.44 -2.56 7.53
N GLY A 73 7.92 -1.37 7.78
CA GLY A 73 8.68 -0.12 7.79
C GLY A 73 9.60 -0.03 9.01
N ASP A 74 10.36 1.05 9.08
CA ASP A 74 11.29 1.31 10.19
C ASP A 74 10.54 1.64 11.50
N ASP A 75 9.31 2.14 11.41
CA ASP A 75 8.39 2.34 12.52
C ASP A 75 7.79 1.04 13.08
N GLY A 76 7.97 -0.08 12.38
CA GLY A 76 7.48 -1.40 12.74
C GLY A 76 6.05 -1.70 12.29
N ASP A 77 5.40 -0.76 11.58
CA ASP A 77 4.11 -0.95 10.92
C ASP A 77 4.32 -1.59 9.53
N PRO A 78 3.29 -2.26 8.96
CA PRO A 78 3.36 -2.77 7.59
C PRO A 78 3.64 -1.66 6.56
N LEU A 79 4.40 -1.99 5.51
CA LEU A 79 4.68 -1.04 4.43
C LEU A 79 3.41 -0.64 3.70
N ASP A 80 3.14 0.66 3.65
CA ASP A 80 2.01 1.25 2.96
C ASP A 80 2.14 1.17 1.43
N VAL A 81 1.01 0.96 0.75
CA VAL A 81 0.93 0.91 -0.71
C VAL A 81 -0.32 1.64 -1.22
N LEU A 82 -0.15 2.37 -2.32
CA LEU A 82 -1.24 2.84 -3.17
C LEU A 82 -1.43 1.85 -4.31
N PHE A 83 -2.63 1.33 -4.44
CA PHE A 83 -3.00 0.34 -5.45
C PHE A 83 -3.84 1.02 -6.54
N LEU A 84 -3.26 1.10 -7.74
CA LEU A 84 -3.77 1.91 -8.85
C LEU A 84 -4.76 1.11 -9.72
N ALA A 85 -5.80 0.56 -9.10
CA ALA A 85 -6.86 -0.15 -9.82
C ALA A 85 -7.79 0.82 -10.56
N ASP A 86 -8.38 0.37 -11.67
CA ASP A 86 -9.35 1.14 -12.45
C ASP A 86 -10.67 1.35 -11.71
N GLU A 87 -11.09 0.36 -10.93
CA GLU A 87 -12.29 0.39 -10.11
C GLU A 87 -11.94 0.21 -8.63
N PRO A 88 -12.71 0.82 -7.70
CA PRO A 88 -12.50 0.63 -6.28
C PRO A 88 -12.70 -0.84 -5.88
N THR A 89 -11.84 -1.32 -4.99
CA THR A 89 -12.03 -2.63 -4.36
C THR A 89 -12.86 -2.49 -3.06
N PHE A 90 -12.60 -3.32 -2.07
CA PHE A 90 -13.26 -3.24 -0.76
C PHE A 90 -12.25 -3.48 0.37
N THR A 91 -12.58 -2.99 1.56
CA THR A 91 -11.75 -3.18 2.76
C THR A 91 -11.59 -4.67 3.08
N GLY A 92 -10.35 -5.12 3.17
CA GLY A 92 -9.99 -6.53 3.39
C GLY A 92 -9.76 -7.33 2.09
N CYS A 93 -9.88 -6.69 0.93
CA CYS A 93 -9.56 -7.33 -0.35
C CYS A 93 -8.07 -7.67 -0.42
N LEU A 94 -7.76 -8.93 -0.69
CA LEU A 94 -6.43 -9.37 -1.11
C LEU A 94 -6.35 -9.29 -2.63
N SER A 95 -5.33 -8.63 -3.15
CA SER A 95 -5.04 -8.58 -4.59
C SER A 95 -3.60 -8.96 -4.86
N ASP A 96 -3.38 -9.70 -5.95
CA ASP A 96 -2.09 -9.72 -6.61
C ASP A 96 -1.85 -8.35 -7.24
N ALA A 97 -0.59 -7.91 -7.27
CA ALA A 97 -0.23 -6.60 -7.80
C ALA A 97 1.16 -6.62 -8.43
N ARG A 98 1.40 -5.68 -9.34
CA ARG A 98 2.71 -5.40 -9.92
C ARG A 98 3.30 -4.16 -9.26
N LEU A 99 4.43 -4.29 -8.59
CA LEU A 99 5.17 -3.19 -8.01
C LEU A 99 5.78 -2.33 -9.11
N ILE A 100 5.46 -1.03 -9.15
CA ILE A 100 5.93 -0.11 -10.18
C ILE A 100 6.83 1.02 -9.67
N GLY A 101 6.83 1.32 -8.37
CA GLY A 101 7.64 2.40 -7.85
C GLY A 101 7.39 2.73 -6.40
N ILE A 102 7.97 3.83 -5.96
CA ILE A 102 7.86 4.33 -4.59
C ILE A 102 7.85 5.86 -4.59
N ILE A 103 6.93 6.44 -3.81
CA ILE A 103 6.89 7.87 -3.47
C ILE A 103 7.67 8.06 -2.17
N ARG A 104 8.65 8.95 -2.20
CA ARG A 104 9.47 9.30 -1.04
C ARG A 104 8.84 10.46 -0.29
N LEU A 105 8.52 10.25 0.96
CA LEU A 105 7.93 11.26 1.84
C LEU A 105 8.70 11.32 3.16
N LEU A 106 8.79 12.53 3.72
CA LEU A 106 9.11 12.69 5.13
C LEU A 106 7.84 13.17 5.84
N LYS A 107 7.52 12.56 6.96
CA LYS A 107 6.46 12.97 7.86
C LYS A 107 7.09 13.31 9.22
N ASP A 108 6.98 14.58 9.60
CA ASP A 108 7.59 15.08 10.84
C ASP A 108 9.10 14.79 10.97
N GLY A 109 9.78 14.71 9.80
CA GLY A 109 11.23 14.44 9.70
C GLY A 109 11.61 12.97 9.60
N GLU A 110 10.66 12.04 9.67
CA GLU A 110 10.88 10.59 9.52
C GLU A 110 10.44 10.10 8.13
N GLU A 111 11.11 9.07 7.62
CA GLU A 111 10.72 8.43 6.34
C GLU A 111 9.33 7.83 6.46
N ASN A 112 8.47 8.16 5.49
CA ASN A 112 7.08 7.71 5.44
C ASN A 112 6.66 7.43 4.00
N ASP A 113 7.43 6.60 3.34
CA ASP A 113 7.31 6.28 1.93
C ASP A 113 6.02 5.52 1.59
N ARG A 114 5.59 5.61 0.34
CA ARG A 114 4.45 4.87 -0.18
C ARG A 114 4.86 4.09 -1.41
N LEU A 115 4.71 2.78 -1.36
CA LEU A 115 4.87 1.94 -2.53
C LEU A 115 3.73 2.21 -3.52
N LEU A 116 3.99 2.03 -4.80
CA LEU A 116 3.00 2.10 -5.87
C LEU A 116 2.91 0.76 -6.56
N ALA A 117 1.68 0.27 -6.73
CA ALA A 117 1.42 -1.00 -7.39
C ALA A 117 0.17 -0.93 -8.27
N CYS A 118 0.20 -1.66 -9.38
CA CYS A 118 -0.91 -1.81 -10.31
C CYS A 118 -1.50 -3.23 -10.24
N PRO A 119 -2.75 -3.43 -10.66
CA PRO A 119 -3.31 -4.76 -10.83
C PRO A 119 -2.44 -5.65 -11.76
N PRO A 120 -2.52 -6.97 -11.64
CA PRO A 120 -1.89 -7.85 -12.61
C PRO A 120 -2.55 -7.66 -13.97
N ARG A 121 -1.78 -7.84 -15.04
CA ARG A 121 -2.33 -7.85 -16.39
C ARG A 121 -3.25 -9.06 -16.56
N MET A 122 -4.48 -8.83 -16.95
CA MET A 122 -5.47 -9.88 -17.13
C MET A 122 -5.75 -10.12 -18.62
N LYS A 123 -5.67 -11.38 -19.06
CA LYS A 123 -5.93 -11.72 -20.45
C LYS A 123 -7.35 -11.33 -20.87
N GLY A 124 -7.45 -10.48 -21.89
CA GLY A 124 -8.74 -10.03 -22.45
C GLY A 124 -9.43 -8.92 -21.68
N VAL A 125 -8.80 -8.38 -20.65
CA VAL A 125 -9.28 -7.22 -19.90
C VAL A 125 -8.23 -6.13 -20.00
N ALA A 126 -8.55 -5.04 -20.68
CA ALA A 126 -7.66 -3.87 -20.76
C ALA A 126 -7.83 -3.00 -19.50
N GLN A 127 -6.72 -2.58 -18.92
CA GLN A 127 -6.66 -1.68 -17.76
C GLN A 127 -5.82 -0.45 -18.11
N LYS A 128 -6.13 0.70 -17.53
CA LYS A 128 -5.38 1.95 -17.75
C LYS A 128 -3.91 1.83 -17.36
N THR A 129 -3.60 0.92 -16.45
CA THR A 129 -2.25 0.70 -15.92
C THR A 129 -1.49 -0.46 -16.59
N ASP A 130 -2.04 -1.05 -17.66
CA ASP A 130 -1.39 -2.19 -18.33
C ASP A 130 -0.01 -1.84 -18.90
N ASP A 131 0.19 -0.61 -19.35
CA ASP A 131 1.45 -0.12 -19.91
C ASP A 131 2.47 0.34 -18.85
N PHE A 132 2.10 0.34 -17.55
CA PHE A 132 3.01 0.76 -16.48
C PHE A 132 3.89 -0.41 -16.03
N ASP A 133 5.18 -0.35 -16.33
CA ASP A 133 6.21 -1.24 -15.83
C ASP A 133 7.10 -0.60 -14.78
N ASP A 134 7.26 0.72 -14.83
CA ASP A 134 7.98 1.52 -13.84
C ASP A 134 7.18 2.80 -13.56
N ILE A 135 7.59 3.54 -12.54
CA ILE A 135 6.96 4.81 -12.16
C ILE A 135 7.09 5.87 -13.25
N ASP A 136 8.12 5.78 -14.08
CA ASP A 136 8.36 6.71 -15.20
C ASP A 136 7.32 6.53 -16.33
N ASP A 137 6.57 5.43 -16.35
CA ASP A 137 5.49 5.20 -17.32
C ASP A 137 4.17 5.86 -16.90
N MET A 138 4.10 6.40 -15.67
CA MET A 138 2.89 7.05 -15.16
C MET A 138 2.74 8.46 -15.76
N PRO A 139 1.51 8.83 -16.17
CA PRO A 139 1.20 10.21 -16.55
C PRO A 139 1.53 11.20 -15.42
N GLU A 140 2.08 12.36 -15.79
CA GLU A 140 2.49 13.38 -14.83
C GLU A 140 1.32 13.91 -13.99
N ASP A 141 0.14 14.08 -14.60
CA ASP A 141 -1.08 14.50 -13.93
C ASP A 141 -1.58 13.50 -12.90
N MET A 142 -1.44 12.21 -13.15
CA MET A 142 -1.74 11.15 -12.19
C MET A 142 -0.80 11.25 -10.97
N MET A 143 0.50 11.39 -11.20
CA MET A 143 1.48 11.55 -10.12
C MET A 143 1.23 12.82 -9.32
N GLN A 144 0.92 13.93 -9.99
CA GLN A 144 0.60 15.20 -9.35
C GLN A 144 -0.66 15.08 -8.47
N SER A 145 -1.69 14.40 -8.96
CA SER A 145 -2.92 14.16 -8.20
C SER A 145 -2.63 13.37 -6.90
N ILE A 146 -1.85 12.30 -6.99
CA ILE A 146 -1.46 11.48 -5.82
C ILE A 146 -0.68 12.33 -4.82
N THR A 147 0.35 13.03 -5.26
CA THR A 147 1.23 13.79 -4.37
C THR A 147 0.50 14.96 -3.72
N THR A 148 -0.36 15.66 -4.45
CA THR A 148 -1.21 16.72 -3.92
C THR A 148 -2.14 16.19 -2.83
N PHE A 149 -2.80 15.05 -3.08
CA PHE A 149 -3.66 14.42 -2.08
C PHE A 149 -2.89 14.06 -0.81
N LEU A 150 -1.72 13.42 -0.93
CA LEU A 150 -0.92 13.01 0.22
C LEU A 150 -0.48 14.18 1.09
N VAL A 151 -0.13 15.31 0.46
CA VAL A 151 0.21 16.54 1.17
C VAL A 151 -1.02 17.11 1.90
N GLN A 152 -2.14 17.32 1.19
CA GLN A 152 -3.38 17.86 1.76
C GLN A 152 -3.91 16.99 2.91
N TYR A 153 -3.92 15.67 2.73
CA TYR A 153 -4.32 14.74 3.77
C TYR A 153 -3.46 14.84 5.04
N SER A 154 -2.17 15.07 4.86
CA SER A 154 -1.22 15.19 5.98
C SER A 154 -1.36 16.52 6.70
N GLU A 155 -1.57 17.61 5.98
CA GLU A 155 -1.87 18.94 6.55
C GLU A 155 -3.14 18.92 7.39
N GLU A 156 -4.21 18.24 6.92
CA GLU A 156 -5.43 18.02 7.71
C GLU A 156 -5.14 17.38 9.06
N LYS A 157 -4.19 16.43 9.10
CA LYS A 157 -3.76 15.75 10.34
C LYS A 157 -2.76 16.55 11.17
N LYS A 158 -2.44 17.80 10.75
CA LYS A 158 -1.41 18.66 11.36
C LYS A 158 -0.01 18.04 11.36
N ASN A 159 0.26 17.11 10.47
CA ASN A 159 1.58 16.55 10.26
C ASN A 159 2.31 17.39 9.18
N LYS A 160 3.59 17.62 9.40
CA LYS A 160 4.42 18.22 8.35
C LYS A 160 4.89 17.11 7.42
N VAL A 161 4.39 17.11 6.18
CA VAL A 161 4.82 16.18 5.14
C VAL A 161 5.62 16.91 4.07
N GLU A 162 6.76 16.34 3.72
CA GLU A 162 7.61 16.84 2.64
C GLU A 162 7.70 15.76 1.55
N PHE A 163 7.34 16.11 0.33
CA PHE A 163 7.58 15.28 -0.84
C PHE A 163 9.06 15.35 -1.22
N LYS A 164 9.71 14.19 -1.31
CA LYS A 164 11.16 14.06 -1.62
C LYS A 164 11.41 13.49 -3.02
N GLY A 165 10.36 13.29 -3.79
CA GLY A 165 10.43 12.75 -5.15
C GLY A 165 9.88 11.33 -5.25
N VAL A 166 10.17 10.72 -6.37
CA VAL A 166 9.78 9.34 -6.69
C VAL A 166 11.00 8.50 -7.02
N ALA A 167 10.87 7.19 -6.97
CA ALA A 167 11.94 6.30 -7.38
C ALA A 167 11.39 5.03 -8.04
N SER A 168 12.21 4.45 -8.92
CA SER A 168 11.87 3.30 -9.77
C SER A 168 11.41 2.07 -9.00
N ARG A 169 10.75 1.15 -9.70
CA ARG A 169 10.37 -0.16 -9.16
C ARG A 169 11.54 -0.93 -8.56
N SER A 170 12.76 -0.74 -9.06
CA SER A 170 13.95 -1.40 -8.50
C SER A 170 14.31 -0.85 -7.11
N LYS A 171 14.06 0.43 -6.85
CA LYS A 171 14.23 1.04 -5.51
C LYS A 171 13.09 0.63 -4.58
N ALA A 172 11.86 0.59 -5.09
CA ALA A 172 10.70 0.08 -4.37
C ALA A 172 10.91 -1.38 -3.93
N LEU A 173 11.42 -2.23 -4.82
CA LEU A 173 11.75 -3.62 -4.48
C LEU A 173 12.77 -3.72 -3.36
N LYS A 174 13.83 -2.88 -3.36
CA LYS A 174 14.83 -2.88 -2.27
C LYS A 174 14.21 -2.49 -0.93
N ALA A 175 13.31 -1.50 -0.91
CA ALA A 175 12.58 -1.12 0.30
C ALA A 175 11.71 -2.29 0.78
N LEU A 176 10.98 -2.93 -0.13
CA LEU A 176 10.14 -4.09 0.17
C LEU A 176 10.95 -5.28 0.70
N GLU A 177 12.07 -5.62 0.08
CA GLU A 177 12.96 -6.70 0.55
C GLU A 177 13.52 -6.42 1.94
N THR A 178 13.83 -5.15 2.24
CA THR A 178 14.29 -4.71 3.56
C THR A 178 13.17 -4.89 4.59
N GLY A 179 11.96 -4.43 4.28
CA GLY A 179 10.79 -4.60 5.13
C GLY A 179 10.45 -6.07 5.38
N HIS A 180 10.54 -6.91 4.35
CA HIS A 180 10.34 -8.35 4.49
C HIS A 180 11.38 -9.03 5.39
N LYS A 181 12.66 -8.61 5.31
CA LYS A 181 13.72 -9.07 6.23
C LYS A 181 13.43 -8.64 7.67
N SER A 182 12.96 -7.40 7.87
CA SER A 182 12.59 -6.86 9.18
C SER A 182 11.45 -7.67 9.80
N TRP A 183 10.40 -7.98 9.01
CA TRP A 183 9.30 -8.83 9.44
C TRP A 183 9.79 -10.23 9.84
N LYS A 184 10.60 -10.90 9.01
CA LYS A 184 11.17 -12.22 9.32
C LYS A 184 11.98 -12.21 10.62
N LYS A 185 12.74 -11.13 10.87
CA LYS A 185 13.54 -10.99 12.10
C LYS A 185 12.64 -10.85 13.33
N LYS A 186 11.55 -10.07 13.23
CA LYS A 186 10.56 -9.88 14.31
C LYS A 186 9.85 -11.21 14.66
N HIS A 187 9.50 -12.01 13.65
CA HIS A 187 8.72 -13.24 13.83
C HIS A 187 9.53 -14.54 14.03
N LYS A 188 10.85 -14.53 13.73
CA LYS A 188 11.73 -15.66 14.08
C LYS A 188 12.01 -15.82 15.58
N LYS A 189 11.68 -14.79 16.38
CA LYS A 189 11.91 -14.78 17.83
C LYS A 189 10.69 -15.24 18.64
N ARG A 190 9.60 -15.62 17.97
CA ARG A 190 8.41 -16.25 18.54
C ARG A 190 8.40 -17.74 18.21
#